data_a23795528a7bcafca094b1ab25ebd694
#
_entry.id   a23795528a7bcafca094b1ab25ebd694
#
_cell.length_a   1.000
_cell.length_b   1.000
_cell.length_c   1.000
_cell.angle_alpha   90.00
_cell.angle_beta   90.00
_cell.angle_gamma   90.00
#
_symmetry.space_group_name_H-M   'P 1'
#
loop_
_entity.id
_entity.type
_entity.pdbx_description
1 polymer ?
#
loop_
_entity_poly.entity_id
_entity_poly.type
_entity_poly.pdbx_seq_one_letter_code
_entity_poly.pdbx_strand_id
1 'polypeptide(L)'
;MGSLRKMSFDAVIVGGGGSGMRTALQLAQSGYKTAVITKVFPTRSHTVSAQGGITCAIASDDPNDQWQWHMYDTIKGSDYIGDQEAIEYMCQTGPEAIFELEHMGLPFSRTEEGR
;
A
#
# COMPACT_ATOMS: atom_id res chain seq x y z
N MET A 1 -16.91 27.72 -27.03
CA MET A 1 -16.07 26.53 -26.78
C MET A 1 -14.91 26.94 -25.88
N GLY A 2 -14.76 26.28 -24.77
CA GLY A 2 -13.62 26.51 -23.87
C GLY A 2 -12.30 26.10 -24.55
N SER A 3 -11.22 26.84 -24.34
CA SER A 3 -9.89 26.45 -24.82
C SER A 3 -9.42 25.21 -24.08
N LEU A 4 -8.94 24.21 -24.83
CA LEU A 4 -8.38 22.97 -24.27
C LEU A 4 -7.06 23.32 -23.55
N ARG A 5 -7.02 23.10 -22.24
CA ARG A 5 -5.79 23.29 -21.46
C ARG A 5 -4.93 22.01 -21.56
N LYS A 6 -3.75 22.12 -22.13
CA LYS A 6 -2.78 21.04 -22.19
C LYS A 6 -1.76 21.18 -21.06
N MET A 7 -1.45 20.07 -20.41
CA MET A 7 -0.41 19.98 -19.37
C MET A 7 0.49 18.79 -19.69
N SER A 8 1.77 18.88 -19.38
CA SER A 8 2.75 17.82 -19.65
C SER A 8 3.38 17.34 -18.33
N PHE A 9 3.49 16.03 -18.19
CA PHE A 9 4.08 15.36 -17.05
C PHE A 9 4.96 14.20 -17.53
N ASP A 10 5.93 13.79 -16.71
CA ASP A 10 6.77 12.61 -16.99
C ASP A 10 5.98 11.32 -16.76
N ALA A 11 5.08 11.31 -15.78
CA ALA A 11 4.22 10.19 -15.45
C ALA A 11 2.81 10.67 -15.07
N VAL A 12 1.81 9.89 -15.44
CA VAL A 12 0.41 10.11 -15.06
C VAL A 12 -0.12 8.83 -14.41
N ILE A 13 -0.63 8.97 -13.19
CA ILE A 13 -1.21 7.88 -12.42
C ILE A 13 -2.73 8.06 -12.40
N VAL A 14 -3.47 7.03 -12.71
CA VAL A 14 -4.92 7.01 -12.64
C VAL A 14 -5.34 6.25 -11.38
N GLY A 15 -5.82 6.99 -10.39
CA GLY A 15 -6.25 6.48 -9.09
C GLY A 15 -5.45 7.05 -7.93
N GLY A 16 -6.15 7.67 -6.98
CA GLY A 16 -5.56 8.32 -5.79
C GLY A 16 -5.73 7.52 -4.49
N GLY A 17 -5.84 6.19 -4.58
CA GLY A 17 -5.82 5.31 -3.41
C GLY A 17 -4.38 5.02 -2.94
N GLY A 18 -4.22 4.06 -2.01
CA GLY A 18 -2.92 3.73 -1.41
C GLY A 18 -1.86 3.36 -2.45
N SER A 19 -2.20 2.52 -3.41
CA SER A 19 -1.29 2.10 -4.48
C SER A 19 -0.85 3.28 -5.36
N GLY A 20 -1.81 4.09 -5.82
CA GLY A 20 -1.51 5.26 -6.66
C GLY A 20 -0.69 6.32 -5.93
N MET A 21 -1.01 6.59 -4.67
CA MET A 21 -0.27 7.55 -3.85
C MET A 21 1.15 7.09 -3.52
N ARG A 22 1.34 5.79 -3.23
CA ARG A 22 2.68 5.23 -3.00
C ARG A 22 3.53 5.27 -4.26
N THR A 23 2.93 4.98 -5.42
CA THR A 23 3.61 5.09 -6.73
C THR A 23 4.00 6.55 -7.02
N ALA A 24 3.09 7.49 -6.76
CA ALA A 24 3.38 8.92 -6.93
C ALA A 24 4.54 9.39 -6.06
N LEU A 25 4.58 8.95 -4.80
CA LEU A 25 5.68 9.26 -3.88
C LEU A 25 7.01 8.74 -4.42
N GLN A 26 7.08 7.51 -4.87
CA GLN A 26 8.29 6.91 -5.45
C GLN A 26 8.78 7.67 -6.68
N LEU A 27 7.88 8.01 -7.60
CA LEU A 27 8.24 8.78 -8.79
C LEU A 27 8.72 10.19 -8.45
N ALA A 28 8.06 10.85 -7.50
CA ALA A 28 8.48 12.18 -7.04
C ALA A 28 9.86 12.14 -6.37
N GLN A 29 10.13 11.16 -5.52
CA GLN A 29 11.45 10.95 -4.92
C GLN A 29 12.55 10.69 -5.95
N SER A 30 12.18 10.08 -7.08
CA SER A 30 13.08 9.84 -8.21
C SER A 30 13.24 11.06 -9.14
N GLY A 31 12.61 12.19 -8.82
CA GLY A 31 12.73 13.44 -9.56
C GLY A 31 11.80 13.59 -10.76
N TYR A 32 10.82 12.70 -10.92
CA TYR A 32 9.85 12.78 -12.01
C TYR A 32 8.69 13.70 -11.68
N LYS A 33 8.30 14.54 -12.65
CA LYS A 33 7.10 15.36 -12.58
C LYS A 33 5.88 14.48 -12.79
N THR A 34 5.14 14.22 -11.71
CA THR A 34 4.04 13.24 -11.69
C THR A 34 2.70 13.92 -11.48
N ALA A 35 1.68 13.48 -12.23
CA ALA A 35 0.28 13.83 -12.02
C ALA A 35 -0.50 12.61 -11.51
N VAL A 36 -1.40 12.84 -10.57
CA VAL A 36 -2.38 11.86 -10.12
C VAL A 36 -3.77 12.31 -10.52
N ILE A 37 -4.45 11.52 -11.33
CA ILE A 37 -5.83 11.74 -11.74
C ILE A 37 -6.71 10.87 -10.86
N THR A 38 -7.60 11.48 -10.11
CA THR A 38 -8.47 10.76 -9.18
C THR A 38 -9.89 11.28 -9.24
N LYS A 39 -10.86 10.37 -9.04
CA LYS A 39 -12.28 10.69 -9.00
C LYS A 39 -12.66 11.46 -7.74
N VAL A 40 -12.05 11.11 -6.63
CA VAL A 40 -12.30 11.72 -5.31
C VAL A 40 -10.99 12.17 -4.70
N PHE A 41 -11.06 13.05 -3.69
CA PHE A 41 -9.88 13.43 -2.93
C PHE A 41 -9.19 12.18 -2.36
N PRO A 42 -7.85 12.11 -2.35
CA PRO A 42 -7.13 10.94 -1.81
C PRO A 42 -7.54 10.54 -0.40
N THR A 43 -7.89 11.51 0.45
CA THR A 43 -8.39 11.29 1.81
C THR A 43 -9.81 10.68 1.87
N ARG A 44 -10.46 10.49 0.73
CA ARG A 44 -11.76 9.80 0.60
C ARG A 44 -11.65 8.49 -0.17
N SER A 45 -10.45 8.00 -0.40
CA SER A 45 -10.21 6.69 -1.04
C SER A 45 -10.66 5.54 -0.13
N HIS A 46 -10.89 4.37 -0.71
CA HIS A 46 -11.18 3.16 0.05
C HIS A 46 -10.03 2.79 1.00
N THR A 47 -8.80 3.08 0.65
CA THR A 47 -7.64 2.89 1.54
C THR A 47 -7.79 3.66 2.85
N VAL A 48 -8.21 4.92 2.79
CA VAL A 48 -8.45 5.75 3.99
C VAL A 48 -9.71 5.33 4.73
N SER A 49 -10.73 4.86 4.01
CA SER A 49 -12.00 4.41 4.60
C SER A 49 -11.92 3.04 5.24
N ALA A 50 -10.88 2.26 4.95
CA ALA A 50 -10.68 0.93 5.54
C ALA A 50 -10.42 1.04 7.05
N GLN A 51 -11.04 0.14 7.82
CA GLN A 51 -10.95 0.11 9.28
C GLN A 51 -10.10 -1.06 9.80
N GLY A 52 -9.77 -2.01 8.94
CA GLY A 52 -9.07 -3.25 9.30
C GLY A 52 -7.56 -3.13 9.48
N GLY A 53 -6.98 -1.99 9.17
CA GLY A 53 -5.54 -1.82 9.23
C GLY A 53 -4.79 -2.54 8.10
N ILE A 54 -3.56 -2.93 8.36
CA ILE A 54 -2.67 -3.63 7.41
C ILE A 54 -2.27 -4.97 8.04
N THR A 55 -2.54 -6.07 7.35
CA THR A 55 -2.10 -7.40 7.77
C THR A 55 -0.71 -7.68 7.23
N CYS A 56 0.22 -8.02 8.12
CA CYS A 56 1.59 -8.36 7.75
C CYS A 56 2.25 -9.19 8.86
N ALA A 57 3.07 -10.15 8.49
CA ALA A 57 3.79 -11.02 9.43
C ALA A 57 5.11 -10.35 9.85
N ILE A 58 5.09 -9.56 10.91
CA ILE A 58 6.27 -8.87 11.45
C ILE A 58 6.80 -9.47 12.75
N ALA A 59 6.17 -10.54 13.25
CA ALA A 59 6.57 -11.26 14.45
C ALA A 59 6.74 -10.38 15.70
N SER A 60 5.96 -9.30 15.80
CA SER A 60 6.09 -8.36 16.92
C SER A 60 5.59 -8.90 18.27
N ASP A 61 4.61 -9.78 18.23
CA ASP A 61 3.98 -10.39 19.40
C ASP A 61 4.25 -11.90 19.48
N ASP A 62 4.06 -12.62 18.36
CA ASP A 62 4.37 -14.04 18.25
C ASP A 62 5.65 -14.23 17.42
N PRO A 63 6.77 -14.73 18.02
CA PRO A 63 8.02 -14.96 17.29
C PRO A 63 7.91 -16.07 16.22
N ASN A 64 6.84 -16.87 16.22
CA ASN A 64 6.57 -17.88 15.21
C ASN A 64 5.78 -17.35 14.03
N ASP A 65 5.34 -16.09 14.08
CA ASP A 65 4.65 -15.45 12.97
C ASP A 65 5.57 -15.35 11.75
N GLN A 66 5.12 -15.89 10.61
CA GLN A 66 5.90 -15.99 9.39
C GLN A 66 5.05 -15.62 8.17
N TRP A 67 5.68 -15.01 7.17
CA TRP A 67 5.01 -14.60 5.94
C TRP A 67 4.39 -15.80 5.18
N GLN A 68 4.93 -17.01 5.33
CA GLN A 68 4.38 -18.21 4.71
C GLN A 68 2.98 -18.55 5.22
N TRP A 69 2.70 -18.33 6.51
CA TRP A 69 1.37 -18.46 7.08
C TRP A 69 0.42 -17.40 6.54
N HIS A 70 0.89 -16.16 6.43
CA HIS A 70 0.13 -15.07 5.81
C HIS A 70 -0.21 -15.40 4.35
N MET A 71 0.74 -15.93 3.59
CA MET A 71 0.52 -16.40 2.21
C MET A 71 -0.53 -17.51 2.15
N TYR A 72 -0.41 -18.53 3.00
CA TYR A 72 -1.37 -19.62 3.07
C TYR A 72 -2.79 -19.12 3.36
N ASP A 73 -2.97 -18.29 4.36
CA ASP A 73 -4.26 -17.73 4.73
C ASP A 73 -4.85 -16.84 3.63
N THR A 74 -4.02 -16.09 2.94
CA THR A 74 -4.44 -15.21 1.84
C THR A 74 -4.88 -16.03 0.63
N ILE A 75 -4.14 -17.06 0.24
CA ILE A 75 -4.51 -17.96 -0.87
C ILE A 75 -5.82 -18.66 -0.55
N LYS A 76 -5.93 -19.20 0.66
CA LYS A 76 -7.15 -19.89 1.11
C LYS A 76 -8.34 -18.94 1.19
N GLY A 77 -8.15 -17.73 1.73
CA GLY A 77 -9.17 -16.70 1.83
C GLY A 77 -9.64 -16.15 0.48
N SER A 78 -8.82 -16.26 -0.54
CA SER A 78 -9.19 -15.92 -1.94
C SER A 78 -9.85 -17.08 -2.69
N ASP A 79 -10.24 -18.17 -2.01
CA ASP A 79 -10.78 -19.38 -2.63
C ASP A 79 -9.88 -19.97 -3.72
N TYR A 80 -8.57 -19.80 -3.60
CA TYR A 80 -7.52 -20.24 -4.54
C TYR A 80 -7.61 -19.62 -5.95
N ILE A 81 -8.38 -18.55 -6.12
CA ILE A 81 -8.49 -17.83 -7.40
C ILE A 81 -7.54 -16.63 -7.52
N GLY A 82 -6.88 -16.24 -6.44
CA GLY A 82 -5.88 -15.19 -6.45
C GLY A 82 -4.61 -15.61 -7.21
N ASP A 83 -3.90 -14.63 -7.76
CA ASP A 83 -2.58 -14.86 -8.34
C ASP A 83 -1.58 -15.19 -7.22
N GLN A 84 -1.11 -16.45 -7.18
CA GLN A 84 -0.28 -16.94 -6.08
C GLN A 84 1.12 -16.33 -6.06
N GLU A 85 1.70 -15.99 -7.20
CA GLU A 85 2.99 -15.31 -7.27
C GLU A 85 2.89 -13.88 -6.73
N ALA A 86 1.81 -13.17 -7.07
CA ALA A 86 1.54 -11.83 -6.53
C ALA A 86 1.29 -11.87 -5.02
N ILE A 87 0.56 -12.88 -4.52
CA ILE A 87 0.32 -13.07 -3.08
C ILE A 87 1.63 -13.38 -2.36
N GLU A 88 2.46 -14.26 -2.88
CA GLU A 88 3.77 -14.58 -2.32
C GLU A 88 4.63 -13.32 -2.19
N TYR A 89 4.76 -12.57 -3.28
CA TYR A 89 5.51 -11.32 -3.29
C TYR A 89 4.99 -10.32 -2.25
N MET A 90 3.67 -10.14 -2.16
CA MET A 90 3.05 -9.25 -1.20
C MET A 90 3.37 -9.67 0.24
N CYS A 91 3.19 -10.95 0.57
CA CYS A 91 3.42 -11.45 1.92
C CYS A 91 4.89 -11.42 2.32
N GLN A 92 5.78 -11.72 1.39
CA GLN A 92 7.22 -11.75 1.61
C GLN A 92 7.83 -10.34 1.77
N THR A 93 7.36 -9.37 0.98
CA THR A 93 7.84 -7.98 1.03
C THR A 93 7.09 -7.09 2.02
N GLY A 94 5.94 -7.53 2.50
CA GLY A 94 5.09 -6.78 3.42
C GLY A 94 5.80 -6.23 4.66
N PRO A 95 6.62 -7.03 5.37
CA PRO A 95 7.36 -6.56 6.54
C PRO A 95 8.21 -5.31 6.26
N GLU A 96 8.96 -5.30 5.16
CA GLU A 96 9.78 -4.17 4.76
C GLU A 96 8.91 -2.91 4.51
N ALA A 97 7.77 -3.08 3.83
CA ALA A 97 6.84 -1.99 3.56
C ALA A 97 6.23 -1.39 4.85
N ILE A 98 5.94 -2.22 5.86
CA ILE A 98 5.44 -1.75 7.16
C ILE A 98 6.48 -0.88 7.86
N PHE A 99 7.73 -1.32 7.93
CA PHE A 99 8.80 -0.54 8.55
C PHE A 99 9.09 0.74 7.78
N GLU A 100 9.01 0.72 6.45
CA GLU A 100 9.12 1.93 5.62
C GLU A 100 8.04 2.95 5.98
N LEU A 101 6.78 2.52 6.07
CA LEU A 101 5.66 3.38 6.46
C LEU A 101 5.82 3.95 7.87
N GLU A 102 6.30 3.15 8.81
CA GLU A 102 6.60 3.62 10.18
C GLU A 102 7.67 4.71 10.16
N HIS A 103 8.76 4.51 9.43
CA HIS A 103 9.83 5.51 9.28
C HIS A 103 9.35 6.79 8.59
N MET A 104 8.33 6.70 7.72
CA MET A 104 7.68 7.86 7.12
C MET A 104 6.75 8.61 8.10
N GLY A 105 6.53 8.06 9.30
CA GLY A 105 5.73 8.69 10.34
C GLY A 105 4.32 8.14 10.51
N LEU A 106 3.98 6.98 9.91
CA LEU A 106 2.68 6.34 10.15
C LEU A 106 2.60 5.84 11.60
N PRO A 107 1.68 6.37 12.43
CA PRO A 107 1.57 5.99 13.83
C PRO A 107 0.77 4.70 13.98
N PHE A 108 1.42 3.56 13.89
CA PHE A 108 0.78 2.28 14.16
C PHE A 108 0.37 2.16 15.64
N SER A 109 -0.79 1.54 15.87
CA SER A 109 -1.19 1.17 17.22
C SER A 109 -0.21 0.14 17.80
N ARG A 110 0.10 0.28 19.09
CA ARG A 110 1.03 -0.60 19.79
C ARG A 110 0.36 -1.21 20.99
N THR A 111 0.83 -2.38 21.42
CA THR A 111 0.47 -2.98 22.70
C THR A 111 1.03 -2.15 23.85
N GLU A 112 0.58 -2.45 25.09
CA GLU A 112 1.13 -1.81 26.30
C GLU A 112 2.64 -2.01 26.45
N GLU A 113 3.17 -3.09 25.89
CA GLU A 113 4.59 -3.42 25.87
C GLU A 113 5.38 -2.73 24.74
N GLY A 114 4.70 -1.93 23.91
CA GLY A 114 5.31 -1.20 22.80
C GLY A 114 5.53 -1.99 21.51
N ARG A 115 4.89 -3.15 21.42
CA ARG A 115 4.95 -4.04 20.25
C ARG A 115 3.83 -3.74 19.25
#